data_4ad4f8a32b88911f34f83b16246f99fa
#
_entry.id   4ad4f8a32b88911f34f83b16246f99fa
#
_cell.length_a   1.000
_cell.length_b   1.000
_cell.length_c   1.000
_cell.angle_alpha   90.00
_cell.angle_beta   90.00
_cell.angle_gamma   90.00
#
_symmetry.space_group_name_H-M   'P 1'
#
loop_
_entity.id
_entity.type
_entity.pdbx_description
1 polymer ?
#
loop_
_entity_poly.entity_id
_entity_poly.type
_entity_poly.pdbx_seq_one_letter_code
_entity_poly.pdbx_strand_id
1 'polypeptide(L)'
;MDDLAGAAPENWYPRKTGMNPEATINDDRRFGGVTRLYGSDGAASLRRARICVVGIGGVGSWALEALARTGVGYLTAVDLDMVAESNTNRQIHALDDVYGKAKVEAMAERIAHINPACRVNCIEDFVTPENAANILDDGYDVVIDAIDQVRAKV
;
A
#
# COMPACT_ATOMS: atom_id res chain seq x y z
N MET A 1 5.18 9.78 -26.53
CA MET A 1 6.37 9.97 -25.68
C MET A 1 6.10 9.24 -24.41
N ASP A 2 6.26 7.93 -24.51
CA ASP A 2 5.97 6.98 -23.42
C ASP A 2 7.30 6.34 -23.09
N ASP A 3 7.96 6.81 -22.05
CA ASP A 3 9.04 6.03 -21.44
C ASP A 3 9.37 6.54 -20.03
N LEU A 4 8.39 6.37 -19.13
CA LEU A 4 8.64 6.39 -17.69
C LEU A 4 8.35 5.00 -17.07
N ALA A 5 8.53 3.95 -17.86
CA ALA A 5 8.65 2.60 -17.34
C ALA A 5 10.09 2.39 -16.82
N GLY A 6 10.48 3.17 -15.82
CA GLY A 6 11.63 2.81 -14.99
C GLY A 6 11.40 1.41 -14.46
N ALA A 7 12.43 0.54 -14.53
CA ALA A 7 12.37 -0.80 -13.98
C ALA A 7 11.80 -0.73 -12.56
N ALA A 8 10.78 -1.54 -12.29
CA ALA A 8 10.21 -1.62 -10.95
C ALA A 8 11.34 -1.94 -9.96
N PRO A 9 11.46 -1.21 -8.84
CA PRO A 9 12.45 -1.54 -7.81
C PRO A 9 12.33 -3.02 -7.43
N GLU A 10 13.43 -3.67 -7.12
CA GLU A 10 13.51 -5.12 -6.81
C GLU A 10 12.60 -5.56 -5.66
N ASN A 11 12.11 -4.63 -4.84
CA ASN A 11 11.32 -4.86 -3.63
C ASN A 11 9.78 -4.80 -3.83
N TRP A 12 9.29 -4.78 -5.08
CA TRP A 12 7.85 -4.84 -5.30
C TRP A 12 7.31 -6.23 -4.95
N TYR A 13 6.26 -6.27 -4.13
CA TYR A 13 5.59 -7.52 -3.79
C TYR A 13 5.10 -8.21 -5.08
N PRO A 14 5.54 -9.45 -5.36
CA PRO A 14 5.21 -10.12 -6.62
C PRO A 14 3.69 -10.35 -6.71
N ARG A 15 3.12 -10.06 -7.88
CA ARG A 15 1.74 -10.46 -8.17
C ARG A 15 1.63 -11.97 -7.94
N LYS A 16 0.70 -12.41 -7.09
CA LYS A 16 0.48 -13.85 -6.88
C LYS A 16 0.22 -14.53 -8.22
N THR A 17 1.06 -15.50 -8.57
CA THR A 17 0.82 -16.47 -9.64
C THR A 17 -0.37 -17.32 -9.23
N GLY A 18 -1.56 -17.04 -9.77
CA GLY A 18 -2.79 -17.76 -9.41
C GLY A 18 -4.05 -16.94 -9.70
N MET A 19 -3.93 -15.61 -9.89
CA MET A 19 -4.99 -14.84 -10.52
C MET A 19 -5.04 -15.23 -11.99
N ASN A 20 -6.24 -15.57 -12.47
CA ASN A 20 -6.48 -15.87 -13.89
C ASN A 20 -5.83 -14.77 -14.76
N PRO A 21 -4.76 -15.07 -15.53
CA PRO A 21 -4.07 -14.07 -16.34
C PRO A 21 -4.98 -13.50 -17.45
N GLU A 22 -6.11 -14.16 -17.74
CA GLU A 22 -7.11 -13.73 -18.71
C GLU A 22 -8.24 -12.89 -18.08
N ALA A 23 -8.30 -12.76 -16.76
CA ALA A 23 -9.22 -11.83 -16.12
C ALA A 23 -8.78 -10.41 -16.44
N THR A 24 -9.33 -9.83 -17.50
CA THR A 24 -9.19 -8.40 -17.77
C THR A 24 -9.70 -7.65 -16.56
N ILE A 25 -8.76 -6.99 -15.83
CA ILE A 25 -9.11 -6.14 -14.70
C ILE A 25 -9.94 -5.01 -15.28
N ASN A 26 -11.24 -5.03 -15.02
CA ASN A 26 -12.11 -3.97 -15.49
C ASN A 26 -12.12 -2.86 -14.42
N ASP A 27 -11.21 -1.92 -14.56
CA ASP A 27 -11.06 -0.77 -13.66
C ASP A 27 -12.31 0.08 -13.61
N ASP A 28 -13.04 0.22 -14.73
CA ASP A 28 -14.29 0.98 -14.77
C ASP A 28 -15.37 0.35 -13.90
N ARG A 29 -15.41 -0.95 -13.80
CA ARG A 29 -16.35 -1.65 -12.90
C ARG A 29 -15.93 -1.55 -11.44
N ARG A 30 -14.60 -1.61 -11.14
CA ARG A 30 -14.08 -1.51 -9.77
C ARG A 30 -14.13 -0.09 -9.24
N PHE A 31 -13.67 0.88 -10.03
CA PHE A 31 -13.40 2.25 -9.61
C PHE A 31 -14.30 3.29 -10.29
N GLY A 32 -15.33 2.87 -11.02
CA GLY A 32 -16.27 3.78 -11.68
C GLY A 32 -16.99 4.75 -10.71
N GLY A 33 -17.18 4.35 -9.45
CA GLY A 33 -17.67 5.24 -8.40
C GLY A 33 -16.71 6.38 -8.09
N VAL A 34 -15.41 6.08 -8.06
CA VAL A 34 -14.34 7.07 -7.86
C VAL A 34 -14.28 8.04 -9.04
N THR A 35 -14.39 7.50 -10.26
CA THR A 35 -14.43 8.33 -11.48
C THR A 35 -15.65 9.26 -11.50
N ARG A 36 -16.82 8.80 -11.05
CA ARG A 36 -18.00 9.66 -10.93
C ARG A 36 -17.84 10.78 -9.89
N LEU A 37 -17.09 10.52 -8.83
CA LEU A 37 -16.87 11.48 -7.75
C LEU A 37 -15.81 12.54 -8.12
N TYR A 38 -14.69 12.13 -8.70
CA TYR A 38 -13.52 12.98 -8.92
C TYR A 38 -13.27 13.32 -10.40
N GLY A 39 -14.10 12.84 -11.31
CA GLY A 39 -13.91 12.94 -12.74
C GLY A 39 -12.82 12.01 -13.28
N SER A 40 -12.69 11.93 -14.60
CA SER A 40 -11.68 11.11 -15.29
C SER A 40 -10.26 11.48 -14.93
N ASP A 41 -9.98 12.79 -14.85
CA ASP A 41 -8.65 13.32 -14.55
C ASP A 41 -8.24 13.05 -13.10
N GLY A 42 -9.18 13.21 -12.16
CA GLY A 42 -8.97 12.86 -10.75
C GLY A 42 -8.70 11.36 -10.57
N ALA A 43 -9.50 10.51 -11.20
CA ALA A 43 -9.27 9.06 -11.18
C ALA A 43 -7.93 8.67 -11.83
N ALA A 44 -7.54 9.33 -12.93
CA ALA A 44 -6.24 9.11 -13.56
C ALA A 44 -5.08 9.58 -12.67
N SER A 45 -5.25 10.67 -11.92
CA SER A 45 -4.25 11.15 -10.96
C SER A 45 -4.07 10.16 -9.81
N LEU A 46 -5.16 9.62 -9.25
CA LEU A 46 -5.08 8.57 -8.22
C LEU A 46 -4.34 7.33 -8.71
N ARG A 47 -4.58 6.90 -9.95
CA ARG A 47 -3.86 5.75 -10.53
C ARG A 47 -2.36 5.97 -10.68
N ARG A 48 -1.91 7.22 -10.82
CA ARG A 48 -0.47 7.56 -10.90
C ARG A 48 0.13 7.89 -9.55
N ALA A 49 -0.68 8.19 -8.54
CA ALA A 49 -0.22 8.61 -7.24
C ALA A 49 0.68 7.57 -6.58
N ARG A 50 1.75 8.05 -5.96
CA ARG A 50 2.73 7.29 -5.18
C ARG A 50 2.60 7.70 -3.72
N ILE A 51 2.07 6.82 -2.89
CA ILE A 51 1.79 7.12 -1.48
C ILE A 51 2.55 6.17 -0.58
N CYS A 52 3.30 6.72 0.36
CA CYS A 52 3.97 5.97 1.42
C CYS A 52 3.15 6.03 2.71
N VAL A 53 2.97 4.89 3.38
CA VAL A 53 2.34 4.81 4.71
C VAL A 53 3.33 4.19 5.67
N VAL A 54 3.70 4.95 6.70
CA VAL A 54 4.65 4.53 7.73
C VAL A 54 3.89 4.16 9.00
N GLY A 55 4.08 2.92 9.44
CA GLY A 55 3.33 2.34 10.56
C GLY A 55 2.03 1.67 10.09
N ILE A 56 2.03 0.33 10.03
CA ILE A 56 0.88 -0.47 9.58
C ILE A 56 0.10 -1.03 10.78
N GLY A 57 -0.20 -0.14 11.69
CA GLY A 57 -1.00 -0.42 12.89
C GLY A 57 -2.51 -0.18 12.69
N GLY A 58 -3.18 0.24 13.77
CA GLY A 58 -4.63 0.50 13.79
C GLY A 58 -5.08 1.67 12.91
N VAL A 59 -4.17 2.56 12.52
CA VAL A 59 -4.47 3.68 11.60
C VAL A 59 -3.95 3.36 10.20
N GLY A 60 -2.67 3.00 10.06
CA GLY A 60 -2.04 2.82 8.75
C GLY A 60 -2.60 1.66 7.95
N SER A 61 -3.01 0.57 8.59
CA SER A 61 -3.64 -0.55 7.89
C SER A 61 -4.97 -0.15 7.22
N TRP A 62 -5.79 0.64 7.89
CA TRP A 62 -7.04 1.17 7.32
C TRP A 62 -6.77 2.23 6.26
N ALA A 63 -5.73 3.06 6.42
CA ALA A 63 -5.33 4.02 5.39
C ALA A 63 -4.92 3.31 4.09
N LEU A 64 -4.08 2.27 4.16
CA LEU A 64 -3.70 1.45 3.00
C LEU A 64 -4.91 0.80 2.33
N GLU A 65 -5.83 0.24 3.11
CA GLU A 65 -7.09 -0.32 2.60
C GLU A 65 -7.90 0.73 1.84
N ALA A 66 -8.08 1.91 2.42
CA ALA A 66 -8.83 3.01 1.81
C ALA A 66 -8.18 3.48 0.50
N LEU A 67 -6.85 3.66 0.49
CA LEU A 67 -6.10 4.06 -0.70
C LEU A 67 -6.21 3.03 -1.83
N ALA A 68 -6.09 1.74 -1.50
CA ALA A 68 -6.28 0.67 -2.48
C ALA A 68 -7.69 0.68 -3.08
N ARG A 69 -8.72 0.92 -2.24
CA ARG A 69 -10.13 0.99 -2.67
C ARG A 69 -10.47 2.25 -3.46
N THR A 70 -9.68 3.31 -3.34
CA THR A 70 -9.81 4.51 -4.19
C THR A 70 -9.05 4.43 -5.51
N GLY A 71 -8.35 3.32 -5.77
CA GLY A 71 -7.66 3.09 -7.04
C GLY A 71 -6.28 3.72 -7.13
N VAL A 72 -5.63 4.00 -5.98
CA VAL A 72 -4.22 4.43 -5.96
C VAL A 72 -3.34 3.36 -6.60
N GLY A 73 -2.44 3.79 -7.49
CA GLY A 73 -1.64 2.87 -8.30
C GLY A 73 -0.34 2.40 -7.65
N TYR A 74 0.23 3.18 -6.75
CA TYR A 74 1.51 2.85 -6.11
C TYR A 74 1.44 3.13 -4.61
N LEU A 75 1.64 2.09 -3.81
CA LEU A 75 1.66 2.16 -2.36
C LEU A 75 2.99 1.63 -1.81
N THR A 76 3.57 2.32 -0.87
CA THR A 76 4.68 1.81 -0.05
C THR A 76 4.20 1.65 1.38
N ALA A 77 4.38 0.47 1.94
CA ALA A 77 4.06 0.13 3.32
C ALA A 77 5.35 -0.08 4.11
N VAL A 78 5.52 0.65 5.20
CA VAL A 78 6.73 0.60 6.05
C VAL A 78 6.33 0.19 7.45
N ASP A 79 6.76 -0.98 7.90
CA ASP A 79 6.54 -1.50 9.27
C ASP A 79 7.45 -2.73 9.47
N LEU A 80 8.07 -2.89 10.64
CA LEU A 80 8.90 -4.06 10.95
C LEU A 80 8.13 -5.17 11.68
N ASP A 81 6.95 -4.87 12.23
CA ASP A 81 6.22 -5.79 13.09
C ASP A 81 5.55 -6.95 12.31
N MET A 82 5.34 -8.03 13.05
CA MET A 82 4.51 -9.15 12.62
C MET A 82 3.06 -8.96 13.07
N VAL A 83 2.14 -9.60 12.34
CA VAL A 83 0.73 -9.67 12.72
C VAL A 83 0.58 -10.55 13.95
N ALA A 84 -0.07 -10.03 14.99
CA ALA A 84 -0.35 -10.75 16.24
C ALA A 84 -1.86 -10.85 16.50
N GLU A 85 -2.29 -11.87 17.24
CA GLU A 85 -3.69 -12.04 17.66
C GLU A 85 -4.24 -10.79 18.37
N SER A 86 -3.43 -10.14 19.21
CA SER A 86 -3.79 -8.90 19.91
C SER A 86 -4.07 -7.71 18.98
N ASN A 87 -3.75 -7.82 17.70
CA ASN A 87 -4.03 -6.79 16.70
C ASN A 87 -5.46 -6.88 16.15
N THR A 88 -6.16 -8.00 16.35
CA THR A 88 -7.47 -8.31 15.76
C THR A 88 -8.52 -7.24 16.04
N ASN A 89 -8.47 -6.59 17.20
CA ASN A 89 -9.48 -5.61 17.60
C ASN A 89 -9.40 -4.27 16.86
N ARG A 90 -8.33 -4.00 16.07
CA ARG A 90 -8.13 -2.69 15.44
C ARG A 90 -7.36 -2.67 14.12
N GLN A 91 -6.68 -3.75 13.74
CA GLN A 91 -5.89 -3.80 12.50
C GLN A 91 -6.60 -4.68 11.46
N ILE A 92 -6.88 -4.12 10.28
CA ILE A 92 -7.75 -4.78 9.29
C ILE A 92 -7.17 -6.07 8.71
N HIS A 93 -5.85 -6.21 8.71
CA HIS A 93 -5.15 -7.39 8.21
C HIS A 93 -5.01 -8.51 9.24
N ALA A 94 -5.33 -8.24 10.52
CA ALA A 94 -5.19 -9.23 11.57
C ALA A 94 -6.32 -10.25 11.53
N LEU A 95 -6.12 -11.30 10.76
CA LEU A 95 -6.99 -12.44 10.54
C LEU A 95 -6.26 -13.73 10.91
N ASP A 96 -7.01 -14.80 11.15
CA ASP A 96 -6.51 -16.08 11.68
C ASP A 96 -5.40 -16.71 10.83
N ASP A 97 -5.49 -16.57 9.52
CA ASP A 97 -4.57 -17.16 8.54
C ASP A 97 -3.29 -16.35 8.30
N VAL A 98 -3.14 -15.18 8.94
CA VAL A 98 -1.97 -14.29 8.72
C VAL A 98 -1.17 -14.00 9.98
N TYR A 99 -1.52 -14.55 11.13
CA TYR A 99 -0.73 -14.36 12.35
C TYR A 99 0.70 -14.87 12.17
N GLY A 100 1.67 -14.08 12.61
CA GLY A 100 3.10 -14.35 12.45
C GLY A 100 3.68 -13.93 11.09
N LYS A 101 2.88 -13.41 10.16
CA LYS A 101 3.35 -12.81 8.91
C LYS A 101 3.75 -11.36 9.12
N ALA A 102 4.72 -10.83 8.36
CA ALA A 102 5.02 -9.40 8.36
C ALA A 102 3.76 -8.58 8.00
N LYS A 103 3.49 -7.50 8.74
CA LYS A 103 2.31 -6.66 8.51
C LYS A 103 2.26 -6.10 7.09
N VAL A 104 3.41 -5.68 6.57
CA VAL A 104 3.54 -5.14 5.21
C VAL A 104 3.16 -6.16 4.15
N GLU A 105 3.56 -7.43 4.31
CA GLU A 105 3.22 -8.52 3.40
C GLU A 105 1.72 -8.87 3.48
N ALA A 106 1.17 -8.99 4.69
CA ALA A 106 -0.25 -9.26 4.90
C ALA A 106 -1.12 -8.18 4.23
N MET A 107 -0.72 -6.91 4.32
CA MET A 107 -1.40 -5.82 3.62
C MET A 107 -1.21 -5.86 2.12
N ALA A 108 -0.02 -6.19 1.60
CA ALA A 108 0.21 -6.31 0.17
C ALA A 108 -0.65 -7.40 -0.47
N GLU A 109 -0.78 -8.56 0.19
CA GLU A 109 -1.68 -9.62 -0.26
C GLU A 109 -3.14 -9.17 -0.29
N ARG A 110 -3.57 -8.47 0.76
CA ARG A 110 -4.92 -7.92 0.85
C ARG A 110 -5.20 -6.89 -0.25
N ILE A 111 -4.26 -5.98 -0.49
CA ILE A 111 -4.33 -4.97 -1.56
C ILE A 111 -4.42 -5.63 -2.94
N ALA A 112 -3.67 -6.70 -3.19
CA ALA A 112 -3.71 -7.43 -4.45
C ALA A 112 -5.11 -8.00 -4.76
N HIS A 113 -5.91 -8.36 -3.75
CA HIS A 113 -7.30 -8.78 -3.94
C HIS A 113 -8.25 -7.59 -4.19
N ILE A 114 -7.98 -6.41 -3.65
CA ILE A 114 -8.79 -5.20 -3.80
C ILE A 114 -8.50 -4.51 -5.13
N ASN A 115 -7.23 -4.20 -5.37
CA ASN A 115 -6.72 -3.49 -6.54
C ASN A 115 -5.53 -4.24 -7.14
N PRO A 116 -5.76 -5.23 -8.00
CA PRO A 116 -4.69 -6.03 -8.60
C PRO A 116 -3.73 -5.22 -9.49
N ALA A 117 -4.14 -4.02 -9.93
CA ALA A 117 -3.28 -3.12 -10.69
C ALA A 117 -2.32 -2.32 -9.80
N CYS A 118 -2.62 -2.20 -8.51
CA CYS A 118 -1.77 -1.48 -7.55
C CYS A 118 -0.44 -2.21 -7.39
N ARG A 119 0.65 -1.44 -7.41
CA ARG A 119 1.98 -1.91 -7.06
C ARG A 119 2.25 -1.58 -5.61
N VAL A 120 2.64 -2.59 -4.83
CA VAL A 120 2.94 -2.42 -3.40
C VAL A 120 4.40 -2.70 -3.15
N ASN A 121 5.10 -1.73 -2.59
CA ASN A 121 6.46 -1.86 -2.08
C ASN A 121 6.39 -2.12 -0.57
N CYS A 122 6.98 -3.21 -0.10
CA CYS A 122 7.02 -3.59 1.30
C CYS A 122 8.42 -3.29 1.87
N ILE A 123 8.48 -2.44 2.89
CA ILE A 123 9.72 -2.12 3.61
C ILE A 123 9.57 -2.63 5.04
N GLU A 124 10.25 -3.74 5.34
CA GLU A 124 10.29 -4.33 6.68
C GLU A 124 11.39 -3.64 7.50
N ASP A 125 11.12 -2.42 7.91
CA ASP A 125 12.04 -1.63 8.72
C ASP A 125 11.30 -0.59 9.57
N PHE A 126 11.96 -0.05 10.58
CA PHE A 126 11.52 1.15 11.27
C PHE A 126 12.10 2.39 10.60
N VAL A 127 11.33 3.47 10.54
CA VAL A 127 11.88 4.76 10.15
C VAL A 127 12.66 5.35 11.33
N THR A 128 13.94 5.62 11.09
CA THR A 128 14.87 6.24 12.05
C THR A 128 15.48 7.49 11.41
N PRO A 129 16.10 8.40 12.18
CA PRO A 129 16.77 9.55 11.60
C PRO A 129 17.85 9.18 10.57
N GLU A 130 18.48 8.01 10.73
CA GLU A 130 19.58 7.55 9.87
C GLU A 130 19.10 7.02 8.53
N ASN A 131 17.89 6.41 8.47
CA ASN A 131 17.35 5.80 7.25
C ASN A 131 16.17 6.58 6.63
N ALA A 132 15.64 7.58 7.35
CA ALA A 132 14.45 8.33 6.92
C ALA A 132 14.65 8.95 5.52
N ALA A 133 15.80 9.56 5.26
CA ALA A 133 16.09 10.12 3.94
C ALA A 133 16.01 9.05 2.84
N ASN A 134 16.57 7.87 3.07
CA ASN A 134 16.58 6.80 2.07
C ASN A 134 15.17 6.21 1.83
N ILE A 135 14.35 6.13 2.89
CA ILE A 135 12.98 5.58 2.80
C ILE A 135 12.01 6.61 2.21
N LEU A 136 12.15 7.89 2.59
CA LEU A 136 11.15 8.93 2.29
C LEU A 136 11.47 9.76 1.04
N ASP A 137 12.69 9.70 0.50
CA ASP A 137 13.12 10.47 -0.68
C ASP A 137 12.87 9.75 -2.02
N ASP A 138 12.01 8.75 -2.04
CA ASP A 138 11.70 7.93 -3.24
C ASP A 138 10.65 8.57 -4.18
N GLY A 139 10.48 9.89 -4.10
CA GLY A 139 9.56 10.63 -4.98
C GLY A 139 8.09 10.31 -4.74
N TYR A 140 7.67 10.23 -3.48
CA TYR A 140 6.26 10.10 -3.12
C TYR A 140 5.50 11.41 -3.31
N ASP A 141 4.26 11.32 -3.77
CA ASP A 141 3.34 12.47 -3.79
C ASP A 141 2.85 12.79 -2.38
N VAL A 142 2.68 11.76 -1.52
CA VAL A 142 2.21 11.89 -0.13
C VAL A 142 2.89 10.86 0.75
N VAL A 143 3.28 11.28 1.95
CA VAL A 143 3.68 10.37 3.04
C VAL A 143 2.67 10.50 4.18
N ILE A 144 2.13 9.38 4.63
CA ILE A 144 1.20 9.28 5.76
C ILE A 144 1.97 8.70 6.95
N ASP A 145 2.17 9.52 7.96
CA ASP A 145 2.72 9.07 9.24
C ASP A 145 1.60 8.53 10.13
N ALA A 146 1.58 7.22 10.31
CA ALA A 146 0.65 6.49 11.18
C ALA A 146 1.38 5.79 12.35
N ILE A 147 2.59 6.24 12.70
CA ILE A 147 3.38 5.72 13.81
C ILE A 147 2.74 6.20 15.12
N ASP A 148 2.61 5.32 16.11
CA ASP A 148 2.10 5.65 17.45
C ASP A 148 3.21 6.05 18.45
N GLN A 149 4.49 5.78 18.12
CA GLN A 149 5.62 6.12 18.97
C GLN A 149 6.06 7.58 18.78
N VAL A 150 5.86 8.41 19.83
CA VAL A 150 6.18 9.84 19.81
C VAL A 150 7.66 10.12 19.51
N ARG A 151 8.58 9.25 19.94
CA ARG A 151 10.03 9.42 19.71
C ARG A 151 10.44 9.29 18.24
N ALA A 152 9.64 8.67 17.42
CA ALA A 152 9.91 8.53 15.99
C ALA A 152 9.38 9.73 15.16
N LYS A 153 8.72 10.70 15.81
CA LYS A 153 8.08 11.86 15.16
C LYS A 153 8.85 13.18 15.35
N VAL A 154 10.02 13.13 15.96
CA VAL A 154 10.81 14.34 16.31
C VAL A 154 12.09 14.40 15.48
#